data_7296443a0b2b20ef21c44a0b3f9e0ab3
#
_entry.id   7296443a0b2b20ef21c44a0b3f9e0ab3
#
_cell.length_a   1.000
_cell.length_b   1.000
_cell.length_c   1.000
_cell.angle_alpha   90.00
_cell.angle_beta   90.00
_cell.angle_gamma   90.00
#
_symmetry.space_group_name_H-M   'P 1'
#
loop_
_entity.id
_entity.type
_entity.pdbx_description
1 polymer ?
#
loop_
_entity_poly.entity_id
_entity_poly.type
_entity_poly.pdbx_seq_one_letter_code
_entity_poly.pdbx_strand_id
1 'polypeptide(L)'
;MAVIREQDLGKGRAAFEQWQDAAHNIFSEQLPADDDAAFDFRLNFSPRLPRQLWAMAVRYSLYLLEKKAPGEGVEGRVAPWGAIKILDGPASDPHNLTPPDVIELDPDVWMRL
;
A
#
# COMPACT_ATOMS: atom_id res chain seq x y z
N MET A 1 17.46 -1.49 2.58
CA MET A 1 16.93 -2.76 2.05
C MET A 1 15.70 -2.44 1.21
N ALA A 2 15.60 -3.00 0.03
CA ALA A 2 14.44 -2.75 -0.84
C ALA A 2 13.20 -3.45 -0.30
N VAL A 3 12.05 -2.80 -0.38
CA VAL A 3 10.76 -3.36 0.04
C VAL A 3 10.36 -4.55 -0.83
N ILE A 4 10.82 -4.60 -2.07
CA ILE A 4 10.63 -5.71 -2.98
C ILE A 4 11.93 -5.95 -3.74
N ARG A 5 12.27 -7.22 -3.98
CA ARG A 5 13.49 -7.54 -4.72
C ARG A 5 13.29 -7.24 -6.21
N GLU A 6 14.37 -6.79 -6.87
CA GLU A 6 14.33 -6.49 -8.29
C GLU A 6 13.80 -7.66 -9.12
N GLN A 7 14.22 -8.88 -8.78
CA GLN A 7 13.78 -10.09 -9.48
C GLN A 7 12.29 -10.39 -9.30
N ASP A 8 11.64 -9.80 -8.30
CA ASP A 8 10.21 -9.99 -8.01
C ASP A 8 9.33 -8.87 -8.53
N LEU A 9 9.89 -7.84 -9.17
CA LEU A 9 9.11 -6.69 -9.64
C LEU A 9 8.02 -7.10 -10.63
N GLY A 10 8.31 -8.03 -11.53
CA GLY A 10 7.31 -8.53 -12.47
C GLY A 10 6.15 -9.23 -11.77
N LYS A 11 6.45 -10.04 -10.76
CA LYS A 11 5.43 -10.72 -9.95
C LYS A 11 4.63 -9.73 -9.12
N GLY A 12 5.30 -8.72 -8.57
CA GLY A 12 4.64 -7.67 -7.80
C GLY A 12 3.67 -6.88 -8.65
N ARG A 13 4.08 -6.50 -9.85
CA ARG A 13 3.22 -5.78 -10.79
C ARG A 13 1.99 -6.62 -11.16
N ALA A 14 2.19 -7.89 -11.46
CA ALA A 14 1.10 -8.78 -11.81
C ALA A 14 0.12 -8.94 -10.63
N ALA A 15 0.63 -9.09 -9.41
CA ALA A 15 -0.20 -9.17 -8.21
C ALA A 15 -0.99 -7.88 -7.97
N PHE A 16 -0.36 -6.74 -8.18
CA PHE A 16 -1.01 -5.44 -8.04
C PHE A 16 -2.14 -5.28 -9.05
N GLU A 17 -1.91 -5.64 -10.30
CA GLU A 17 -2.94 -5.61 -11.34
C GLU A 17 -4.10 -6.56 -11.02
N GLN A 18 -3.82 -7.75 -10.52
CA GLN A 18 -4.85 -8.70 -10.09
C GLN A 18 -5.68 -8.14 -8.93
N TRP A 19 -5.04 -7.47 -7.98
CA TRP A 19 -5.74 -6.82 -6.89
C TRP A 19 -6.67 -5.73 -7.42
N GLN A 20 -6.18 -4.90 -8.34
CA GLN A 20 -6.99 -3.84 -8.95
C GLN A 20 -8.19 -4.42 -9.70
N ASP A 21 -7.99 -5.48 -10.46
CA ASP A 21 -9.08 -6.12 -11.20
C ASP A 21 -10.13 -6.71 -10.25
N ALA A 22 -9.68 -7.40 -9.19
CA ALA A 22 -10.59 -7.96 -8.20
C ALA A 22 -11.38 -6.87 -7.47
N ALA A 23 -10.72 -5.78 -7.09
CA ALA A 23 -11.37 -4.65 -6.44
C ALA A 23 -12.40 -3.99 -7.38
N HIS A 24 -12.03 -3.82 -8.65
CA HIS A 24 -12.92 -3.25 -9.64
C HIS A 24 -14.17 -4.10 -9.86
N ASN A 25 -14.00 -5.42 -9.93
CA ASN A 25 -15.12 -6.35 -10.10
C ASN A 25 -16.06 -6.30 -8.89
N ILE A 26 -15.53 -6.29 -7.67
CA ILE A 26 -16.33 -6.15 -6.45
C ILE A 26 -17.11 -4.84 -6.48
N PHE A 27 -16.45 -3.76 -6.88
CA PHE A 27 -17.08 -2.45 -6.95
C PHE A 27 -18.21 -2.43 -7.96
N SER A 28 -18.01 -3.03 -9.13
CA SER A 28 -19.01 -3.06 -10.20
C SER A 28 -20.22 -3.93 -9.86
N GLU A 29 -20.00 -5.06 -9.16
CA GLU A 29 -21.04 -6.08 -8.95
C GLU A 29 -21.77 -5.94 -7.62
N GLN A 30 -21.12 -5.38 -6.60
CA GLN A 30 -21.63 -5.41 -5.23
C GLN A 30 -21.87 -4.03 -4.61
N LEU A 31 -21.56 -2.94 -5.33
CA LEU A 31 -21.78 -1.60 -4.78
C LEU A 31 -23.27 -1.37 -4.51
N PRO A 32 -23.66 -1.08 -3.25
CA PRO A 32 -25.06 -0.82 -2.93
C PRO A 32 -25.62 0.41 -3.64
N ALA A 33 -26.92 0.40 -3.90
CA ALA A 33 -27.62 1.53 -4.52
C ALA A 33 -27.88 2.66 -3.52
N ASP A 34 -27.99 2.35 -2.23
CA ASP A 34 -28.18 3.34 -1.17
C ASP A 34 -26.88 4.09 -0.91
N ASP A 35 -26.95 5.42 -0.80
CA ASP A 35 -25.76 6.26 -0.67
C ASP A 35 -24.96 5.97 0.63
N ASP A 36 -25.65 5.78 1.74
CA ASP A 36 -24.98 5.48 3.02
C ASP A 36 -24.32 4.10 2.99
N ALA A 37 -25.01 3.11 2.46
CA ALA A 37 -24.45 1.75 2.32
C ALA A 37 -23.30 1.74 1.31
N ALA A 38 -23.37 2.51 0.24
CA ALA A 38 -22.31 2.65 -0.74
C ALA A 38 -21.06 3.28 -0.12
N PHE A 39 -21.23 4.28 0.73
CA PHE A 39 -20.12 4.92 1.45
C PHE A 39 -19.42 3.91 2.36
N ASP A 40 -20.18 3.17 3.17
CA ASP A 40 -19.62 2.13 4.04
C ASP A 40 -18.92 1.04 3.21
N PHE A 41 -19.50 0.64 2.09
CA PHE A 41 -18.89 -0.35 1.21
C PHE A 41 -17.54 0.12 0.68
N ARG A 42 -17.44 1.37 0.26
CA ARG A 42 -16.17 1.93 -0.24
C ARG A 42 -15.08 1.94 0.81
N LEU A 43 -15.43 2.10 2.07
CA LEU A 43 -14.46 2.12 3.17
C LEU A 43 -14.03 0.72 3.61
N ASN A 44 -14.84 -0.30 3.37
CA ASN A 44 -14.66 -1.60 4.00
C ASN A 44 -14.50 -2.78 3.03
N PHE A 45 -14.63 -2.57 1.72
CA PHE A 45 -14.48 -3.69 0.79
C PHE A 45 -13.04 -4.21 0.80
N SER A 46 -12.90 -5.51 0.63
CA SER A 46 -11.59 -6.17 0.56
C SER A 46 -11.69 -7.39 -0.35
N PRO A 47 -10.95 -7.41 -1.46
CA PRO A 47 -10.95 -8.59 -2.34
C PRO A 47 -10.41 -9.82 -1.62
N ARG A 48 -11.04 -10.97 -1.81
CA ARG A 48 -10.57 -12.23 -1.27
C ARG A 48 -9.55 -12.83 -2.23
N LEU A 49 -8.28 -12.70 -1.87
CA LEU A 49 -7.16 -13.15 -2.69
C LEU A 49 -6.17 -13.91 -1.81
N PRO A 50 -5.36 -14.80 -2.41
CA PRO A 50 -4.34 -15.50 -1.64
C PRO A 50 -3.40 -14.54 -0.92
N ARG A 51 -2.93 -14.96 0.26
CA ARG A 51 -2.05 -14.12 1.09
C ARG A 51 -0.79 -13.68 0.35
N GLN A 52 -0.19 -14.57 -0.44
CA GLN A 52 1.02 -14.23 -1.20
C GLN A 52 0.76 -13.15 -2.24
N LEU A 53 -0.40 -13.19 -2.87
CA LEU A 53 -0.79 -12.16 -3.83
C LEU A 53 -0.95 -10.81 -3.13
N TRP A 54 -1.62 -10.78 -1.98
CA TRP A 54 -1.73 -9.58 -1.16
C TRP A 54 -0.36 -9.03 -0.80
N ALA A 55 0.53 -9.90 -0.32
CA ALA A 55 1.87 -9.49 0.09
C ALA A 55 2.65 -8.84 -1.07
N MET A 56 2.61 -9.45 -2.23
CA MET A 56 3.31 -8.93 -3.41
C MET A 56 2.68 -7.64 -3.92
N ALA A 57 1.35 -7.55 -3.92
CA ALA A 57 0.64 -6.33 -4.32
C ALA A 57 0.98 -5.16 -3.40
N VAL A 58 0.98 -5.38 -2.09
CA VAL A 58 1.36 -4.37 -1.10
C VAL A 58 2.79 -3.91 -1.30
N ARG A 59 3.73 -4.85 -1.42
CA ARG A 59 5.15 -4.51 -1.62
C ARG A 59 5.38 -3.74 -2.90
N TYR A 60 4.71 -4.12 -3.97
CA TYR A 60 4.84 -3.40 -5.25
C TYR A 60 4.28 -1.98 -5.15
N SER A 61 3.13 -1.80 -4.51
CA SER A 61 2.53 -0.47 -4.31
C SER A 61 3.43 0.43 -3.46
N LEU A 62 4.04 -0.12 -2.42
CA LEU A 62 5.02 0.62 -1.60
C LEU A 62 6.25 1.00 -2.41
N TYR A 63 6.74 0.10 -3.24
CA TYR A 63 7.86 0.37 -4.14
C TYR A 63 7.55 1.55 -5.08
N LEU A 64 6.35 1.58 -5.66
CA LEU A 64 5.95 2.68 -6.53
C LEU A 64 5.91 4.01 -5.78
N LEU A 65 5.39 4.02 -4.57
CA LEU A 65 5.34 5.23 -3.75
C LEU A 65 6.74 5.70 -3.38
N GLU A 66 7.61 4.79 -2.98
CA GLU A 66 8.99 5.11 -2.64
C GLU A 66 9.72 5.78 -3.81
N LYS A 67 9.48 5.31 -5.03
CA LYS A 67 10.07 5.91 -6.25
C LYS A 67 9.51 7.30 -6.53
N LYS A 68 8.24 7.53 -6.24
CA LYS A 68 7.59 8.82 -6.52
C LYS A 68 7.92 9.88 -5.49
N ALA A 69 8.16 9.48 -4.25
CA ALA A 69 8.34 10.41 -3.14
C ALA A 69 9.52 9.98 -2.26
N PRO A 70 10.74 9.95 -2.82
CA PRO A 70 11.91 9.51 -2.06
C PRO A 70 12.22 10.45 -0.89
N GLY A 71 12.86 9.91 0.13
CA GLY A 71 13.26 10.65 1.32
C GLY A 71 13.21 9.78 2.57
N GLU A 72 13.57 10.35 3.71
CA GLU A 72 13.60 9.63 4.98
C GLU A 72 12.80 10.34 6.08
N GLY A 73 11.98 11.31 5.71
CA GLY A 73 11.22 12.10 6.69
C GLY A 73 10.03 11.36 7.30
N VAL A 74 9.44 10.43 6.57
CA VAL A 74 8.27 9.68 7.02
C VAL A 74 8.48 8.20 6.73
N GLU A 75 8.18 7.35 7.73
CA GLU A 75 8.17 5.90 7.53
C GLU A 75 6.73 5.42 7.38
N GLY A 76 6.40 4.82 6.23
CA GLY A 76 5.13 4.17 5.99
C GLY A 76 5.26 2.67 6.21
N ARG A 77 4.46 2.12 7.12
CA ARG A 77 4.47 0.69 7.45
C ARG A 77 3.13 0.06 7.10
N VAL A 78 3.21 -1.06 6.39
CA VAL A 78 2.03 -1.87 6.08
C VAL A 78 2.34 -3.29 6.56
N ALA A 79 2.07 -3.52 7.82
CA ALA A 79 2.36 -4.80 8.46
C ALA A 79 1.46 -5.91 7.92
N PRO A 80 1.96 -7.12 7.78
CA PRO A 80 3.33 -7.57 8.07
C PRO A 80 4.30 -7.47 6.88
N TRP A 81 3.94 -6.84 5.78
CA TRP A 81 4.58 -7.07 4.50
C TRP A 81 5.63 -6.06 4.06
N GLY A 82 5.64 -4.88 4.62
CA GLY A 82 6.70 -3.96 4.24
C GLY A 82 6.65 -2.61 4.93
N ALA A 83 7.75 -1.88 4.77
CA ALA A 83 7.87 -0.49 5.23
C ALA A 83 8.77 0.25 4.26
N ILE A 84 8.48 1.53 4.07
CA ILE A 84 9.29 2.42 3.25
C ILE A 84 9.49 3.74 3.97
N LYS A 85 10.49 4.50 3.52
CA LYS A 85 10.68 5.88 3.95
C LYS A 85 10.47 6.80 2.77
N ILE A 86 9.72 7.85 2.98
CA ILE A 86 9.36 8.80 1.94
C ILE A 86 9.49 10.23 2.45
N LEU A 87 9.53 11.16 1.53
CA LEU A 87 9.57 12.59 1.77
C LEU A 87 10.79 13.04 2.56
N ASP A 88 11.27 14.23 2.28
CA ASP A 88 12.34 14.83 3.05
C ASP A 88 11.77 15.48 4.30
N GLY A 89 12.56 15.44 5.37
CA GLY A 89 12.17 16.04 6.64
C GLY A 89 13.35 16.15 7.56
N PRO A 90 13.12 16.59 8.81
CA PRO A 90 14.21 16.73 9.80
C PRO A 90 15.02 15.45 9.98
N ALA A 91 14.42 14.29 9.82
CA ALA A 91 15.10 13.00 9.99
C ALA A 91 16.10 12.69 8.88
N SER A 92 16.02 13.35 7.73
CA SER A 92 16.98 13.17 6.64
C SER A 92 18.28 13.98 6.85
N ASP A 93 18.30 14.90 7.81
CA ASP A 93 19.51 15.65 8.17
C ASP A 93 20.47 14.72 8.91
N PRO A 94 21.72 14.57 8.44
CA PRO A 94 22.67 13.67 9.12
C PRO A 94 23.02 14.09 10.54
N HIS A 95 22.76 15.34 10.91
CA HIS A 95 22.99 15.86 12.26
C HIS A 95 21.74 15.81 13.12
N ASN A 96 20.61 15.42 12.58
CA ASN A 96 19.35 15.35 13.30
C ASN A 96 19.12 13.94 13.83
N LEU A 97 19.01 13.82 15.14
CA LEU A 97 18.78 12.54 15.80
C LEU A 97 17.31 12.21 16.00
N THR A 98 16.41 13.07 15.51
CA THR A 98 14.98 12.85 15.60
C THR A 98 14.59 11.72 14.63
N PRO A 99 13.90 10.66 15.11
CA PRO A 99 13.44 9.60 14.22
C PRO A 99 12.38 10.11 13.26
N PRO A 100 12.18 9.47 12.10
CA PRO A 100 11.15 9.86 11.17
C PRO A 100 9.75 9.66 11.79
N ASP A 101 8.79 10.44 11.34
CA ASP A 101 7.39 10.16 11.64
C ASP A 101 7.00 8.80 11.07
N VAL A 102 6.17 8.07 11.80
CA VAL A 102 5.75 6.73 11.41
C VAL A 102 4.25 6.73 11.16
N ILE A 103 3.87 6.22 9.99
CA ILE A 103 2.49 5.95 9.64
C ILE A 103 2.36 4.44 9.46
N GLU A 104 1.45 3.83 10.21
CA GLU A 104 1.22 2.39 10.12
C GLU A 104 -0.22 2.12 9.73
N LEU A 105 -0.41 1.31 8.69
CA LEU A 105 -1.72 0.97 8.15
C LEU A 105 -1.84 -0.54 7.96
N ASP A 106 -3.05 -1.05 8.14
CA ASP A 106 -3.35 -2.41 7.73
C ASP A 106 -3.35 -2.50 6.20
N PRO A 107 -3.01 -3.67 5.62
CA PRO A 107 -2.98 -3.82 4.17
C PRO A 107 -4.29 -3.45 3.47
N ASP A 108 -5.41 -3.81 4.05
CA ASP A 108 -6.72 -3.46 3.47
C ASP A 108 -6.90 -1.96 3.35
N VAL A 109 -6.56 -1.24 4.41
CA VAL A 109 -6.67 0.23 4.44
C VAL A 109 -5.71 0.84 3.43
N TRP A 110 -4.45 0.37 3.42
CA TRP A 110 -3.44 0.86 2.50
C TRP A 110 -3.86 0.72 1.04
N MET A 111 -4.33 -0.48 0.65
CA MET A 111 -4.67 -0.75 -0.74
C MET A 111 -5.93 -0.03 -1.21
N ARG A 112 -6.80 0.39 -0.28
CA ARG A 112 -8.02 1.15 -0.62
C ARG A 112 -7.78 2.64 -0.80
N LEU A 113 -6.64 3.14 -0.39
CA LEU A 113 -6.34 4.57 -0.52
C LEU A 113 -6.20 5.04 -1.96
#